data_b1f06bae19041c96ad7a4b9fa73f4820
#
_entry.id   b1f06bae19041c96ad7a4b9fa73f4820
#
_cell.length_a   1.000
_cell.length_b   1.000
_cell.length_c   1.000
_cell.angle_alpha   90.00
_cell.angle_beta   90.00
_cell.angle_gamma   90.00
#
_symmetry.space_group_name_H-M   'P 1'
#
loop_
_entity.id
_entity.type
_entity.pdbx_description
1 polymer ?
#
loop_
_entity_poly.entity_id
_entity_poly.type
_entity_poly.pdbx_seq_one_letter_code
_entity_poly.pdbx_strand_id
1 'polypeptide(L)'
;IANFGVGVNHIDLEAAEAKGIQVSNTPDVLTEDTADLAMALIIMASRRLGEGERMVRAGDWTGWTPTQLMGNRVSGRSLGIIGMGRIGQALAKRARGFGMSIHYHNRKRLNLKIERELKAKHWESLDGMIANMEIISINTPLTPSTANILNAERLKRMQPSSVLINTSRGGLIDEEALVENLMKGRIAAAALDVFDGEPHVNPKLMDLENVVLLPHLGSATIEGRVAMGDKVILNAKRFIDGYPPPDKLILKLP
;
A
#
# COMPACT_ATOMS: atom_id res chain seq x y z
N ILE A 1 25.10 -3.52 -5.63
CA ILE A 1 23.79 -4.22 -5.59
C ILE A 1 22.82 -3.46 -6.45
N ALA A 2 22.26 -4.07 -7.50
CA ALA A 2 21.18 -3.51 -8.31
C ALA A 2 19.88 -4.19 -7.90
N ASN A 3 19.08 -3.51 -7.05
CA ASN A 3 17.88 -4.06 -6.47
C ASN A 3 16.70 -4.00 -7.46
N PHE A 4 16.05 -5.14 -7.69
CA PHE A 4 14.84 -5.24 -8.52
C PHE A 4 13.62 -4.92 -7.66
N GLY A 5 13.38 -3.63 -7.40
CA GLY A 5 12.30 -3.11 -6.56
C GLY A 5 12.59 -1.69 -6.08
N VAL A 6 11.57 -1.00 -5.58
CA VAL A 6 11.72 0.34 -4.96
C VAL A 6 12.15 0.23 -3.50
N GLY A 7 11.53 -0.70 -2.75
CA GLY A 7 11.85 -0.92 -1.35
C GLY A 7 13.17 -1.65 -1.17
N VAL A 8 13.95 -1.25 -0.18
CA VAL A 8 15.29 -1.78 0.12
C VAL A 8 15.45 -2.20 1.58
N ASN A 9 14.36 -2.41 2.28
CA ASN A 9 14.35 -2.78 3.70
C ASN A 9 15.00 -4.14 4.02
N HIS A 10 15.21 -4.99 3.00
CA HIS A 10 15.92 -6.28 3.06
C HIS A 10 17.43 -6.16 2.81
N ILE A 11 17.93 -4.95 2.53
CA ILE A 11 19.34 -4.67 2.29
C ILE A 11 19.87 -3.86 3.46
N ASP A 12 20.94 -4.33 4.10
CA ASP A 12 21.67 -3.58 5.09
C ASP A 12 22.49 -2.48 4.38
N LEU A 13 21.90 -1.29 4.30
CA LEU A 13 22.49 -0.17 3.58
C LEU A 13 23.74 0.37 4.29
N GLU A 14 23.79 0.33 5.63
CA GLU A 14 24.93 0.79 6.42
C GLU A 14 26.13 -0.14 6.22
N ALA A 15 25.91 -1.45 6.27
CA ALA A 15 26.95 -2.42 5.97
C ALA A 15 27.42 -2.34 4.51
N ALA A 16 26.52 -2.06 3.56
CA ALA A 16 26.88 -1.87 2.17
C ALA A 16 27.79 -0.64 2.00
N GLU A 17 27.41 0.48 2.61
CA GLU A 17 28.20 1.72 2.57
C GLU A 17 29.58 1.52 3.20
N ALA A 18 29.65 0.92 4.40
CA ALA A 18 30.91 0.64 5.09
C ALA A 18 31.89 -0.23 4.27
N LYS A 19 31.35 -1.05 3.36
CA LYS A 19 32.14 -1.90 2.43
C LYS A 19 32.34 -1.26 1.06
N GLY A 20 31.93 -0.01 0.84
CA GLY A 20 32.01 0.67 -0.45
C GLY A 20 31.08 0.07 -1.53
N ILE A 21 30.08 -0.73 -1.13
CA ILE A 21 29.11 -1.34 -2.05
C ILE A 21 28.04 -0.31 -2.39
N GLN A 22 27.92 0.02 -3.69
CA GLN A 22 26.85 0.88 -4.15
C GLN A 22 25.55 0.08 -4.27
N VAL A 23 24.44 0.68 -3.83
CA VAL A 23 23.10 0.12 -3.95
C VAL A 23 22.25 1.03 -4.81
N SER A 24 21.55 0.46 -5.78
CA SER A 24 20.54 1.13 -6.61
C SER A 24 19.21 0.40 -6.53
N ASN A 25 18.12 1.10 -6.84
CA ASN A 25 16.77 0.54 -6.90
C ASN A 25 16.08 0.90 -8.22
N THR A 26 14.78 0.60 -8.37
CA THR A 26 14.01 0.84 -9.60
C THR A 26 12.87 1.83 -9.34
N PRO A 27 13.16 3.11 -9.05
CA PRO A 27 12.13 4.10 -8.79
C PRO A 27 11.36 4.46 -10.06
N ASP A 28 10.16 5.02 -9.89
CA ASP A 28 9.25 5.58 -10.89
C ASP A 28 8.52 4.57 -11.77
N VAL A 29 9.16 3.54 -12.25
CA VAL A 29 8.65 2.60 -13.27
C VAL A 29 7.50 1.70 -12.84
N LEU A 30 7.20 1.59 -11.53
CA LEU A 30 6.11 0.78 -10.99
C LEU A 30 5.03 1.63 -10.29
N THR A 31 5.12 2.95 -10.40
CA THR A 31 4.23 3.87 -9.67
C THR A 31 2.78 3.71 -10.08
N GLU A 32 2.52 3.65 -11.37
CA GLU A 32 1.17 3.54 -11.92
C GLU A 32 0.58 2.15 -11.61
N ASP A 33 1.37 1.07 -11.80
CA ASP A 33 0.93 -0.30 -11.54
C ASP A 33 0.50 -0.51 -10.09
N THR A 34 1.32 -0.05 -9.14
CA THR A 34 0.99 -0.16 -7.71
C THR A 34 -0.23 0.69 -7.35
N ALA A 35 -0.39 1.86 -7.96
CA ALA A 35 -1.56 2.71 -7.73
C ALA A 35 -2.83 2.11 -8.33
N ASP A 36 -2.75 1.44 -9.49
CA ASP A 36 -3.86 0.68 -10.08
C ASP A 36 -4.29 -0.45 -9.16
N LEU A 37 -3.33 -1.24 -8.67
CA LEU A 37 -3.61 -2.32 -7.73
C LEU A 37 -4.24 -1.80 -6.43
N ALA A 38 -3.71 -0.71 -5.86
CA ALA A 38 -4.28 -0.11 -4.65
C ALA A 38 -5.74 0.34 -4.86
N MET A 39 -6.06 0.92 -6.03
CA MET A 39 -7.43 1.30 -6.37
C MET A 39 -8.33 0.07 -6.56
N ALA A 40 -7.84 -0.98 -7.21
CA ALA A 40 -8.55 -2.25 -7.35
C ALA A 40 -8.86 -2.86 -5.98
N LEU A 41 -7.89 -2.89 -5.06
CA LEU A 41 -8.06 -3.39 -3.69
C LEU A 41 -9.08 -2.57 -2.90
N ILE A 42 -9.13 -1.25 -3.07
CA ILE A 42 -10.18 -0.40 -2.48
C ILE A 42 -11.56 -0.88 -2.93
N ILE A 43 -11.74 -1.15 -4.22
CA ILE A 43 -13.02 -1.62 -4.78
C ILE A 43 -13.31 -3.04 -4.27
N MET A 44 -12.33 -3.95 -4.33
CA MET A 44 -12.50 -5.35 -3.94
C MET A 44 -12.94 -5.48 -2.49
N ALA A 45 -12.26 -4.80 -1.55
CA ALA A 45 -12.60 -4.84 -0.13
C ALA A 45 -13.95 -4.15 0.15
N SER A 46 -14.17 -2.94 -0.39
CA SER A 46 -15.41 -2.20 -0.17
C SER A 46 -16.65 -2.93 -0.70
N ARG A 47 -16.52 -3.68 -1.78
CA ARG A 47 -17.63 -4.36 -2.48
C ARG A 47 -17.69 -5.85 -2.23
N ARG A 48 -16.86 -6.42 -1.32
CA ARG A 48 -16.79 -7.86 -0.98
C ARG A 48 -16.55 -8.75 -2.20
N LEU A 49 -15.74 -8.26 -3.18
CA LEU A 49 -15.57 -8.97 -4.45
C LEU A 49 -14.82 -10.30 -4.27
N GLY A 50 -13.82 -10.35 -3.38
CA GLY A 50 -13.09 -11.59 -3.09
C GLY A 50 -13.98 -12.69 -2.50
N GLU A 51 -14.90 -12.32 -1.62
CA GLU A 51 -15.89 -13.24 -1.06
C GLU A 51 -16.88 -13.74 -2.12
N GLY A 52 -17.37 -12.81 -2.96
CA GLY A 52 -18.28 -13.17 -4.06
C GLY A 52 -17.63 -14.11 -5.10
N GLU A 53 -16.35 -13.88 -5.41
CA GLU A 53 -15.58 -14.73 -6.31
C GLU A 53 -15.40 -16.14 -5.73
N ARG A 54 -15.01 -16.24 -4.44
CA ARG A 54 -14.88 -17.54 -3.75
C ARG A 54 -16.22 -18.31 -3.69
N MET A 55 -17.31 -17.61 -3.38
CA MET A 55 -18.65 -18.21 -3.32
C MET A 55 -19.04 -18.83 -4.68
N VAL A 56 -18.81 -18.14 -5.80
CA VAL A 56 -19.12 -18.69 -7.13
C VAL A 56 -18.24 -19.89 -7.46
N ARG A 57 -16.94 -19.83 -7.15
CA ARG A 57 -16.02 -20.96 -7.41
C ARG A 57 -16.32 -22.19 -6.55
N ALA A 58 -16.77 -22.00 -5.32
CA ALA A 58 -17.18 -23.07 -4.43
C ALA A 58 -18.50 -23.73 -4.84
N GLY A 59 -19.26 -23.12 -5.76
CA GLY A 59 -20.60 -23.58 -6.14
C GLY A 59 -21.69 -23.22 -5.13
N ASP A 60 -21.41 -22.35 -4.17
CA ASP A 60 -22.31 -21.99 -3.08
C ASP A 60 -23.33 -20.91 -3.49
N TRP A 61 -23.18 -20.35 -4.67
CA TRP A 61 -24.13 -19.36 -5.17
C TRP A 61 -25.39 -19.99 -5.69
N THR A 62 -26.48 -19.86 -4.93
CA THR A 62 -27.78 -20.46 -5.23
C THR A 62 -28.77 -19.51 -5.95
N GLY A 63 -28.38 -18.28 -6.20
CA GLY A 63 -29.18 -17.28 -6.88
C GLY A 63 -29.02 -15.87 -6.29
N TRP A 64 -29.61 -14.88 -6.95
CA TRP A 64 -29.57 -13.49 -6.50
C TRP A 64 -30.60 -13.22 -5.41
N THR A 65 -30.19 -12.50 -4.36
CA THR A 65 -31.10 -11.97 -3.32
C THR A 65 -30.80 -10.49 -3.03
N PRO A 66 -31.79 -9.70 -2.59
CA PRO A 66 -31.62 -8.26 -2.36
C PRO A 66 -30.53 -7.90 -1.34
N THR A 67 -30.24 -8.79 -0.39
CA THR A 67 -29.30 -8.55 0.73
C THR A 67 -27.99 -9.31 0.62
N GLN A 68 -27.81 -10.10 -0.46
CA GLN A 68 -26.61 -10.91 -0.64
C GLN A 68 -25.38 -10.04 -0.82
N LEU A 69 -24.34 -10.30 -0.02
CA LEU A 69 -23.01 -9.67 -0.11
C LEU A 69 -23.06 -8.13 -0.25
N MET A 70 -23.97 -7.48 0.46
CA MET A 70 -24.03 -6.02 0.44
C MET A 70 -22.71 -5.44 0.96
N GLY A 71 -22.03 -4.72 0.07
CA GLY A 71 -20.84 -3.95 0.39
C GLY A 71 -21.14 -2.45 0.45
N ASN A 72 -20.10 -1.66 0.51
CA ASN A 72 -20.17 -0.21 0.56
C ASN A 72 -19.85 0.41 -0.80
N ARG A 73 -20.54 1.52 -1.12
CA ARG A 73 -20.21 2.34 -2.28
C ARG A 73 -18.83 2.97 -2.08
N VAL A 74 -18.00 3.01 -3.12
CA VAL A 74 -16.68 3.67 -3.11
C VAL A 74 -16.81 5.15 -3.49
N SER A 75 -17.69 5.45 -4.47
CA SER A 75 -17.90 6.82 -4.96
C SER A 75 -18.31 7.77 -3.84
N GLY A 76 -17.61 8.90 -3.76
CA GLY A 76 -17.90 9.97 -2.79
C GLY A 76 -17.32 9.76 -1.40
N ARG A 77 -16.67 8.60 -1.11
CA ARG A 77 -16.08 8.34 0.20
C ARG A 77 -14.78 9.12 0.44
N SER A 78 -14.41 9.23 1.72
CA SER A 78 -13.14 9.80 2.15
C SER A 78 -12.02 8.78 2.10
N LEU A 79 -10.91 9.13 1.42
CA LEU A 79 -9.68 8.33 1.35
C LEU A 79 -8.55 9.05 2.11
N GLY A 80 -8.07 8.42 3.17
CA GLY A 80 -6.87 8.82 3.91
C GLY A 80 -5.64 8.08 3.39
N ILE A 81 -4.65 8.81 2.88
CA ILE A 81 -3.41 8.27 2.34
C ILE A 81 -2.28 8.52 3.34
N ILE A 82 -1.75 7.44 3.92
CA ILE A 82 -0.55 7.50 4.76
C ILE A 82 0.66 7.39 3.85
N GLY A 83 1.32 8.53 3.57
CA GLY A 83 2.42 8.59 2.62
C GLY A 83 2.01 9.06 1.23
N MET A 84 1.90 10.36 1.02
CA MET A 84 1.58 10.99 -0.28
C MET A 84 2.85 11.18 -1.14
N GLY A 85 3.61 10.08 -1.33
CA GLY A 85 4.71 9.97 -2.27
C GLY A 85 4.22 9.79 -3.72
N ARG A 86 5.07 9.26 -4.62
CA ARG A 86 4.70 9.03 -6.03
C ARG A 86 3.45 8.15 -6.16
N ILE A 87 3.45 6.98 -5.50
CA ILE A 87 2.32 6.03 -5.51
C ILE A 87 1.08 6.65 -4.88
N GLY A 88 1.20 7.29 -3.71
CA GLY A 88 0.07 7.95 -3.05
C GLY A 88 -0.57 9.04 -3.91
N GLN A 89 0.23 9.83 -4.64
CA GLN A 89 -0.27 10.84 -5.58
C GLN A 89 -0.97 10.21 -6.79
N ALA A 90 -0.41 9.12 -7.34
CA ALA A 90 -1.02 8.38 -8.44
C ALA A 90 -2.35 7.72 -8.02
N LEU A 91 -2.42 7.15 -6.80
CA LEU A 91 -3.67 6.65 -6.22
C LEU A 91 -4.68 7.78 -6.00
N ALA A 92 -4.25 8.93 -5.48
CA ALA A 92 -5.13 10.09 -5.30
C ALA A 92 -5.79 10.56 -6.59
N LYS A 93 -5.05 10.57 -7.71
CA LYS A 93 -5.58 10.89 -9.05
C LYS A 93 -6.69 9.94 -9.46
N ARG A 94 -6.51 8.62 -9.27
CA ARG A 94 -7.50 7.58 -9.56
C ARG A 94 -8.74 7.72 -8.70
N ALA A 95 -8.55 7.84 -7.40
CA ALA A 95 -9.62 7.97 -6.43
C ALA A 95 -10.50 9.22 -6.67
N ARG A 96 -9.91 10.31 -7.16
CA ARG A 96 -10.68 11.48 -7.61
C ARG A 96 -11.61 11.19 -8.78
N GLY A 97 -11.24 10.29 -9.68
CA GLY A 97 -12.11 9.81 -10.76
C GLY A 97 -13.39 9.13 -10.23
N PHE A 98 -13.33 8.56 -9.03
CA PHE A 98 -14.47 8.01 -8.31
C PHE A 98 -15.21 9.06 -7.44
N GLY A 99 -14.85 10.34 -7.53
CA GLY A 99 -15.44 11.41 -6.73
C GLY A 99 -15.06 11.36 -5.25
N MET A 100 -14.02 10.61 -4.87
CA MET A 100 -13.58 10.50 -3.49
C MET A 100 -12.94 11.80 -2.99
N SER A 101 -13.14 12.14 -1.73
CA SER A 101 -12.39 13.20 -1.06
C SER A 101 -11.03 12.70 -0.61
N ILE A 102 -9.98 13.44 -0.97
CA ILE A 102 -8.59 13.01 -0.75
C ILE A 102 -8.03 13.70 0.50
N HIS A 103 -7.57 12.89 1.43
CA HIS A 103 -6.91 13.31 2.66
C HIS A 103 -5.56 12.60 2.75
N TYR A 104 -4.58 13.23 3.38
CA TYR A 104 -3.29 12.58 3.54
C TYR A 104 -2.55 13.04 4.79
N HIS A 105 -1.65 12.17 5.25
CA HIS A 105 -0.66 12.49 6.26
C HIS A 105 0.74 12.16 5.76
N ASN A 106 1.64 13.14 5.89
CA ASN A 106 3.09 13.04 5.68
C ASN A 106 3.82 13.74 6.82
N ARG A 107 5.04 13.33 7.12
CA ARG A 107 5.95 14.07 8.03
C ARG A 107 6.18 15.52 7.56
N LYS A 108 6.29 15.72 6.24
CA LYS A 108 6.38 17.04 5.61
C LYS A 108 5.19 17.22 4.69
N ARG A 109 4.49 18.32 4.86
CA ARG A 109 3.38 18.70 3.98
C ARG A 109 3.88 18.83 2.53
N LEU A 110 3.05 18.43 1.58
CA LEU A 110 3.33 18.62 0.16
C LEU A 110 3.35 20.11 -0.23
N ASN A 111 3.93 20.39 -1.39
CA ASN A 111 3.80 21.70 -2.00
C ASN A 111 2.32 22.00 -2.28
N LEU A 112 1.89 23.22 -1.96
CA LEU A 112 0.50 23.69 -2.14
C LEU A 112 -0.01 23.55 -3.59
N LYS A 113 0.86 23.60 -4.58
CA LYS A 113 0.50 23.38 -5.98
C LYS A 113 -0.01 21.93 -6.17
N ILE A 114 0.74 20.95 -5.65
CA ILE A 114 0.37 19.53 -5.73
C ILE A 114 -0.93 19.28 -4.95
N GLU A 115 -1.08 19.84 -3.75
CA GLU A 115 -2.34 19.73 -2.98
C GLU A 115 -3.55 20.23 -3.76
N ARG A 116 -3.41 21.38 -4.42
CA ARG A 116 -4.49 21.95 -5.24
C ARG A 116 -4.81 21.09 -6.46
N GLU A 117 -3.80 20.58 -7.15
CA GLU A 117 -3.96 19.69 -8.31
C GLU A 117 -4.68 18.39 -7.92
N LEU A 118 -4.33 17.83 -6.78
CA LEU A 118 -4.93 16.60 -6.24
C LEU A 118 -6.23 16.87 -5.47
N LYS A 119 -6.56 18.13 -5.18
CA LYS A 119 -7.61 18.54 -4.23
C LYS A 119 -7.49 17.80 -2.90
N ALA A 120 -6.24 17.63 -2.41
CA ALA A 120 -5.91 16.85 -1.24
C ALA A 120 -5.82 17.72 0.01
N LYS A 121 -6.36 17.26 1.13
CA LYS A 121 -6.30 17.91 2.44
C LYS A 121 -5.24 17.25 3.31
N HIS A 122 -4.25 18.04 3.74
CA HIS A 122 -3.24 17.59 4.72
C HIS A 122 -3.84 17.47 6.12
N TRP A 123 -3.43 16.43 6.84
CA TRP A 123 -3.67 16.25 8.26
C TRP A 123 -2.34 16.28 9.01
N GLU A 124 -2.19 17.17 9.98
CA GLU A 124 -1.03 17.23 10.86
C GLU A 124 -0.98 16.01 11.80
N SER A 125 -2.15 15.60 12.30
CA SER A 125 -2.30 14.42 13.15
C SER A 125 -2.70 13.19 12.33
N LEU A 126 -1.84 12.16 12.33
CA LEU A 126 -2.16 10.86 11.77
C LEU A 126 -3.37 10.23 12.47
N ASP A 127 -3.40 10.30 13.80
CA ASP A 127 -4.48 9.75 14.63
C ASP A 127 -5.81 10.44 14.33
N GLY A 128 -5.78 11.77 14.14
CA GLY A 128 -6.95 12.53 13.71
C GLY A 128 -7.44 12.13 12.33
N MET A 129 -6.53 11.88 11.37
CA MET A 129 -6.91 11.40 10.05
C MET A 129 -7.56 10.01 10.14
N ILE A 130 -6.92 9.07 10.81
CA ILE A 130 -7.40 7.68 10.93
C ILE A 130 -8.82 7.63 11.49
N ALA A 131 -9.13 8.42 12.51
CA ALA A 131 -10.44 8.44 13.16
C ALA A 131 -11.58 8.98 12.26
N ASN A 132 -11.24 9.69 11.18
CA ASN A 132 -12.22 10.38 10.34
C ASN A 132 -12.31 9.83 8.91
N MET A 133 -11.47 8.84 8.53
CA MET A 133 -11.48 8.32 7.17
C MET A 133 -12.28 7.03 7.05
N GLU A 134 -13.01 6.92 5.95
CA GLU A 134 -13.75 5.69 5.61
C GLU A 134 -12.88 4.66 4.91
N ILE A 135 -11.82 5.10 4.21
CA ILE A 135 -10.85 4.22 3.56
C ILE A 135 -9.45 4.75 3.91
N ILE A 136 -8.56 3.86 4.30
CA ILE A 136 -7.17 4.19 4.63
C ILE A 136 -6.26 3.35 3.73
N SER A 137 -5.32 4.00 3.04
CA SER A 137 -4.31 3.36 2.21
C SER A 137 -2.91 3.72 2.70
N ILE A 138 -2.07 2.70 2.89
CA ILE A 138 -0.68 2.86 3.33
C ILE A 138 0.24 2.87 2.10
N ASN A 139 1.00 3.97 1.94
CA ASN A 139 1.91 4.19 0.82
C ASN A 139 3.25 4.78 1.31
N THR A 140 3.67 4.40 2.50
CA THR A 140 4.94 4.83 3.11
C THR A 140 5.95 3.68 3.14
N PRO A 141 7.27 3.93 3.06
CA PRO A 141 8.27 2.88 3.23
C PRO A 141 8.31 2.36 4.67
N LEU A 142 8.71 1.11 4.84
CA LEU A 142 9.02 0.54 6.15
C LEU A 142 10.41 1.04 6.60
N THR A 143 10.43 1.70 7.74
CA THR A 143 11.61 2.20 8.42
C THR A 143 11.44 2.01 9.93
N PRO A 144 12.46 2.16 10.76
CA PRO A 144 12.29 2.11 12.22
C PRO A 144 11.20 3.08 12.75
N SER A 145 11.04 4.24 12.10
CA SER A 145 10.01 5.24 12.49
C SER A 145 8.62 4.96 11.98
N THR A 146 8.45 4.05 11.04
CA THR A 146 7.15 3.68 10.44
C THR A 146 6.75 2.23 10.74
N ALA A 147 7.62 1.43 11.35
CA ALA A 147 7.27 0.10 11.84
C ALA A 147 6.05 0.19 12.75
N ASN A 148 5.06 -0.66 12.51
CA ASN A 148 3.76 -0.63 13.20
C ASN A 148 3.13 0.77 13.24
N ILE A 149 3.25 1.55 12.15
CA ILE A 149 2.60 2.88 12.09
C ILE A 149 1.10 2.77 12.33
N LEU A 150 0.48 1.65 11.94
CA LEU A 150 -0.86 1.23 12.36
C LEU A 150 -0.76 0.15 13.45
N ASN A 151 -0.43 0.60 14.67
CA ASN A 151 -0.42 -0.22 15.87
C ASN A 151 -1.85 -0.46 16.39
N ALA A 152 -1.98 -1.30 17.46
CA ALA A 152 -3.25 -1.65 18.05
C ALA A 152 -4.12 -0.43 18.44
N GLU A 153 -3.50 0.63 18.98
CA GLU A 153 -4.22 1.84 19.41
C GLU A 153 -4.78 2.62 18.22
N ARG A 154 -4.04 2.70 17.11
CA ARG A 154 -4.48 3.38 15.89
C ARG A 154 -5.56 2.58 15.16
N LEU A 155 -5.42 1.25 15.11
CA LEU A 155 -6.44 0.38 14.52
C LEU A 155 -7.78 0.51 15.27
N LYS A 156 -7.78 0.64 16.59
CA LYS A 156 -8.99 0.88 17.40
C LYS A 156 -9.65 2.23 17.12
N ARG A 157 -8.91 3.22 16.57
CA ARG A 157 -9.46 4.54 16.20
C ARG A 157 -10.20 4.54 14.87
N MET A 158 -9.98 3.52 14.04
CA MET A 158 -10.68 3.39 12.76
C MET A 158 -12.18 3.25 12.97
N GLN A 159 -12.96 3.77 12.01
CA GLN A 159 -14.42 3.63 12.07
C GLN A 159 -14.83 2.18 11.78
N PRO A 160 -15.93 1.67 12.38
CA PRO A 160 -16.38 0.31 12.12
C PRO A 160 -16.72 0.02 10.65
N SER A 161 -17.07 1.06 9.87
CA SER A 161 -17.35 0.94 8.42
C SER A 161 -16.13 1.15 7.56
N SER A 162 -14.94 1.36 8.14
CA SER A 162 -13.73 1.68 7.38
C SER A 162 -13.08 0.45 6.76
N VAL A 163 -12.30 0.72 5.70
CA VAL A 163 -11.54 -0.27 4.94
C VAL A 163 -10.06 0.09 4.98
N LEU A 164 -9.20 -0.91 5.22
CA LEU A 164 -7.74 -0.73 5.26
C LEU A 164 -7.08 -1.38 4.05
N ILE A 165 -6.20 -0.64 3.38
CA ILE A 165 -5.44 -1.10 2.21
C ILE A 165 -3.95 -1.00 2.49
N ASN A 166 -3.20 -2.08 2.24
CA ASN A 166 -1.74 -2.06 2.31
C ASN A 166 -1.11 -2.71 1.07
N THR A 167 -0.45 -1.88 0.26
CA THR A 167 0.35 -2.28 -0.90
C THR A 167 1.82 -1.89 -0.72
N SER A 168 2.24 -1.62 0.51
CA SER A 168 3.59 -1.15 0.82
C SER A 168 4.46 -2.24 1.45
N ARG A 169 4.34 -2.47 2.76
CA ARG A 169 5.05 -3.51 3.52
C ARG A 169 4.20 -4.00 4.69
N GLY A 170 4.26 -5.31 4.99
CA GLY A 170 3.50 -5.93 6.08
C GLY A 170 3.82 -5.30 7.44
N GLY A 171 5.08 -5.16 7.78
CA GLY A 171 5.52 -4.61 9.07
C GLY A 171 5.12 -3.14 9.36
N LEU A 172 4.33 -2.50 8.48
CA LEU A 172 3.70 -1.19 8.75
C LEU A 172 2.44 -1.32 9.62
N ILE A 173 1.90 -2.52 9.76
CA ILE A 173 0.68 -2.83 10.51
C ILE A 173 1.04 -3.84 11.62
N ASP A 174 0.50 -3.65 12.80
CA ASP A 174 0.39 -4.69 13.83
C ASP A 174 -0.65 -5.70 13.35
N GLU A 175 -0.18 -6.80 12.74
CA GLU A 175 -1.01 -7.76 12.03
C GLU A 175 -1.93 -8.54 12.98
N GLU A 176 -1.46 -8.87 14.19
CA GLU A 176 -2.30 -9.53 15.20
C GLU A 176 -3.42 -8.61 15.69
N ALA A 177 -3.11 -7.33 15.91
CA ALA A 177 -4.12 -6.35 16.25
C ALA A 177 -5.11 -6.10 15.10
N LEU A 178 -4.67 -6.15 13.83
CA LEU A 178 -5.55 -6.05 12.67
C LEU A 178 -6.53 -7.23 12.64
N VAL A 179 -6.04 -8.47 12.79
CA VAL A 179 -6.87 -9.68 12.87
C VAL A 179 -7.93 -9.53 13.95
N GLU A 180 -7.54 -9.12 15.16
CA GLU A 180 -8.49 -8.93 16.26
C GLU A 180 -9.60 -7.91 15.93
N ASN A 181 -9.24 -6.79 15.30
CA ASN A 181 -10.21 -5.75 14.96
C ASN A 181 -11.15 -6.18 13.81
N LEU A 182 -10.66 -6.95 12.84
CA LEU A 182 -11.47 -7.51 11.76
C LEU A 182 -12.45 -8.58 12.28
N MET A 183 -11.98 -9.51 13.13
CA MET A 183 -12.83 -10.54 13.76
C MET A 183 -13.95 -9.93 14.61
N LYS A 184 -13.67 -8.84 15.30
CA LYS A 184 -14.65 -8.13 16.14
C LYS A 184 -15.55 -7.16 15.38
N GLY A 185 -15.40 -7.04 14.05
CA GLY A 185 -16.14 -6.10 13.23
C GLY A 185 -15.87 -4.63 13.56
N ARG A 186 -14.72 -4.32 14.18
CA ARG A 186 -14.29 -2.94 14.46
C ARG A 186 -13.70 -2.24 13.24
N ILE A 187 -13.31 -3.00 12.25
CA ILE A 187 -12.91 -2.59 10.90
C ILE A 187 -13.72 -3.45 9.94
N ALA A 188 -14.35 -2.84 8.94
CA ALA A 188 -15.25 -3.55 8.04
C ALA A 188 -14.51 -4.58 7.18
N ALA A 189 -13.37 -4.21 6.61
CA ALA A 189 -12.59 -5.06 5.74
C ALA A 189 -11.13 -4.58 5.63
N ALA A 190 -10.25 -5.48 5.20
CA ALA A 190 -8.90 -5.13 4.77
C ALA A 190 -8.58 -5.73 3.39
N ALA A 191 -7.65 -5.11 2.66
CA ALA A 191 -7.04 -5.70 1.47
C ALA A 191 -5.53 -5.51 1.53
N LEU A 192 -4.82 -6.62 1.50
CA LEU A 192 -3.40 -6.71 1.75
C LEU A 192 -2.70 -7.36 0.55
N ASP A 193 -1.74 -6.67 -0.03
CA ASP A 193 -0.82 -7.19 -1.05
C ASP A 193 0.51 -7.61 -0.44
N VAL A 194 0.72 -7.32 0.85
CA VAL A 194 1.98 -7.51 1.57
C VAL A 194 1.71 -7.97 3.01
N PHE A 195 2.63 -8.77 3.57
CA PHE A 195 2.49 -9.40 4.88
C PHE A 195 3.76 -9.25 5.71
N ASP A 196 3.63 -9.36 7.03
CA ASP A 196 4.81 -9.47 7.88
C ASP A 196 5.37 -10.90 7.81
N GLY A 197 6.65 -11.01 7.42
CA GLY A 197 7.31 -12.33 7.26
C GLY A 197 7.01 -13.06 5.94
N GLU A 198 6.70 -12.32 4.84
CA GLU A 198 6.55 -12.93 3.51
C GLU A 198 7.62 -14.00 3.22
N PRO A 199 7.28 -15.13 2.55
CA PRO A 199 5.98 -15.45 1.93
C PRO A 199 4.95 -16.08 2.88
N HIS A 200 5.22 -16.16 4.17
CA HIS A 200 4.30 -16.72 5.15
C HIS A 200 3.20 -15.71 5.47
N VAL A 201 1.95 -16.12 5.23
CA VAL A 201 0.77 -15.32 5.58
C VAL A 201 0.20 -15.84 6.90
N ASN A 202 -0.20 -14.94 7.79
CA ASN A 202 -0.84 -15.29 9.04
C ASN A 202 -2.12 -16.14 8.78
N PRO A 203 -2.20 -17.38 9.27
CA PRO A 203 -3.36 -18.25 9.02
C PRO A 203 -4.69 -17.62 9.40
N LYS A 204 -4.73 -16.83 10.47
CA LYS A 204 -5.95 -16.14 10.91
C LYS A 204 -6.48 -15.15 9.86
N LEU A 205 -5.59 -14.51 9.07
CA LEU A 205 -6.03 -13.64 7.96
C LEU A 205 -6.65 -14.45 6.82
N MET A 206 -6.14 -15.67 6.57
CA MET A 206 -6.66 -16.53 5.51
C MET A 206 -8.07 -17.04 5.82
N ASP A 207 -8.43 -17.17 7.09
CA ASP A 207 -9.75 -17.61 7.54
C ASP A 207 -10.81 -16.49 7.53
N LEU A 208 -10.41 -15.23 7.31
CA LEU A 208 -11.31 -14.08 7.34
C LEU A 208 -11.92 -13.80 5.96
N GLU A 209 -13.24 -13.87 5.85
CA GLU A 209 -13.95 -13.57 4.60
C GLU A 209 -13.87 -12.10 4.20
N ASN A 210 -13.83 -11.19 5.18
CA ASN A 210 -13.74 -9.73 4.98
C ASN A 210 -12.31 -9.25 4.67
N VAL A 211 -11.40 -10.13 4.28
CA VAL A 211 -10.04 -9.80 3.87
C VAL A 211 -9.77 -10.24 2.43
N VAL A 212 -9.17 -9.36 1.65
CA VAL A 212 -8.61 -9.65 0.33
C VAL A 212 -7.10 -9.80 0.48
N LEU A 213 -6.56 -10.93 0.04
CA LEU A 213 -5.12 -11.25 0.13
C LEU A 213 -4.55 -11.44 -1.28
N LEU A 214 -3.48 -10.73 -1.60
CA LEU A 214 -2.75 -10.85 -2.86
C LEU A 214 -1.26 -11.14 -2.58
N PRO A 215 -0.57 -11.90 -3.45
CA PRO A 215 0.80 -12.34 -3.23
C PRO A 215 1.83 -11.35 -3.78
N HIS A 216 1.85 -10.11 -3.26
CA HIS A 216 2.81 -9.04 -3.58
C HIS A 216 2.84 -8.70 -5.09
N LEU A 217 1.69 -8.32 -5.62
CA LEU A 217 1.46 -8.04 -7.05
C LEU A 217 1.63 -6.55 -7.43
N GLY A 218 1.99 -5.67 -6.51
CA GLY A 218 2.03 -4.22 -6.70
C GLY A 218 2.75 -3.73 -7.96
N SER A 219 3.77 -4.47 -8.43
CA SER A 219 4.51 -4.17 -9.68
C SER A 219 4.39 -5.28 -10.72
N ALA A 220 3.42 -6.20 -10.59
CA ALA A 220 3.34 -7.40 -11.43
C ALA A 220 2.58 -7.16 -12.74
N THR A 221 3.02 -6.20 -13.52
CA THR A 221 2.63 -6.00 -14.91
C THR A 221 3.79 -6.34 -15.84
N ILE A 222 3.52 -6.65 -17.10
CA ILE A 222 4.55 -6.90 -18.10
C ILE A 222 5.40 -5.64 -18.27
N GLU A 223 4.76 -4.49 -18.43
CA GLU A 223 5.37 -3.19 -18.62
C GLU A 223 6.25 -2.79 -17.43
N GLY A 224 5.71 -2.92 -16.22
CA GLY A 224 6.43 -2.62 -14.98
C GLY A 224 7.65 -3.52 -14.79
N ARG A 225 7.51 -4.84 -14.99
CA ARG A 225 8.61 -5.80 -14.84
C ARG A 225 9.72 -5.62 -15.89
N VAL A 226 9.37 -5.33 -17.14
CA VAL A 226 10.34 -5.00 -18.18
C VAL A 226 11.08 -3.70 -17.82
N ALA A 227 10.36 -2.63 -17.50
CA ALA A 227 10.97 -1.36 -17.14
C ALA A 227 11.85 -1.44 -15.88
N MET A 228 11.47 -2.26 -14.89
CA MET A 228 12.33 -2.56 -13.72
C MET A 228 13.61 -3.29 -14.14
N GLY A 229 13.50 -4.28 -15.05
CA GLY A 229 14.65 -5.00 -15.59
C GLY A 229 15.61 -4.06 -16.31
N ASP A 230 15.10 -3.20 -17.17
CA ASP A 230 15.90 -2.20 -17.90
C ASP A 230 16.66 -1.26 -16.94
N LYS A 231 16.01 -0.81 -15.87
CA LYS A 231 16.67 -0.01 -14.83
C LYS A 231 17.79 -0.77 -14.12
N VAL A 232 17.57 -2.03 -13.76
CA VAL A 232 18.60 -2.87 -13.13
C VAL A 232 19.82 -3.02 -14.06
N ILE A 233 19.58 -3.33 -15.35
CA ILE A 233 20.63 -3.46 -16.36
C ILE A 233 21.39 -2.13 -16.54
N LEU A 234 20.65 -1.02 -16.64
CA LEU A 234 21.25 0.31 -16.79
C LEU A 234 22.12 0.68 -15.58
N ASN A 235 21.62 0.46 -14.36
CA ASN A 235 22.39 0.74 -13.13
C ASN A 235 23.66 -0.12 -13.04
N ALA A 236 23.55 -1.42 -13.35
CA ALA A 236 24.69 -2.33 -13.34
C ALA A 236 25.72 -1.96 -14.43
N LYS A 237 25.25 -1.70 -15.66
CA LYS A 237 26.13 -1.31 -16.79
C LYS A 237 26.88 -0.01 -16.47
N ARG A 238 26.21 1.02 -15.99
CA ARG A 238 26.85 2.29 -15.62
C ARG A 238 27.94 2.10 -14.58
N PHE A 239 27.69 1.25 -13.57
CA PHE A 239 28.69 0.94 -12.55
C PHE A 239 29.92 0.22 -13.16
N ILE A 240 29.72 -0.77 -14.05
CA ILE A 240 30.81 -1.51 -14.73
C ILE A 240 31.64 -0.55 -15.62
N ASP A 241 30.99 0.38 -16.30
CA ASP A 241 31.62 1.39 -17.16
C ASP A 241 32.37 2.48 -16.34
N GLY A 242 32.42 2.39 -15.01
CA GLY A 242 33.10 3.35 -14.13
C GLY A 242 32.30 4.59 -13.78
N TYR A 243 31.01 4.63 -14.07
CA TYR A 243 30.11 5.74 -13.74
C TYR A 243 29.18 5.40 -12.57
N PRO A 244 28.73 6.40 -11.81
CA PRO A 244 27.73 6.14 -10.76
C PRO A 244 26.41 5.65 -11.38
N PRO A 245 25.74 4.64 -10.78
CA PRO A 245 24.39 4.23 -11.18
C PRO A 245 23.41 5.40 -11.09
N PRO A 246 22.54 5.62 -12.09
CA PRO A 246 21.58 6.74 -12.07
C PRO A 246 20.61 6.71 -10.90
N ASP A 247 20.20 5.53 -10.46
CA ASP A 247 19.28 5.33 -9.34
C ASP A 247 20.02 4.91 -8.06
N LYS A 248 21.30 5.34 -7.89
CA LYS A 248 22.07 5.08 -6.68
C LYS A 248 21.37 5.67 -5.45
N LEU A 249 21.21 4.84 -4.44
CA LEU A 249 20.73 5.28 -3.13
C LEU A 249 21.85 6.04 -2.42
N ILE A 250 21.53 7.25 -1.97
CA ILE A 250 22.40 8.06 -1.13
C ILE A 250 21.87 7.94 0.29
N LEU A 251 22.63 7.29 1.16
CA LEU A 251 22.34 7.35 2.59
C LEU A 251 22.54 8.80 3.04
N LYS A 252 21.47 9.46 3.42
CA LYS A 252 21.60 10.67 4.23
C LYS A 252 21.80 10.18 5.64
N LEU A 253 23.03 10.19 6.11
CA LEU A 253 23.29 10.08 7.54
C LEU A 253 22.44 11.12 8.27
N PRO A 254 21.87 10.77 9.42
CA PRO A 254 20.96 11.60 10.19
C PRO A 254 21.57 12.94 10.59
#